data_fb001501c569c21b4b7278d50f93986e
#
_entry.id   fb001501c569c21b4b7278d50f93986e
#
_cell.length_a   1.000
_cell.length_b   1.000
_cell.length_c   1.000
_cell.angle_alpha   90.00
_cell.angle_beta   90.00
_cell.angle_gamma   90.00
#
_symmetry.space_group_name_H-M   'P 1'
#
loop_
_entity.id
_entity.type
_entity.pdbx_description
1 polymer ?
#
loop_
_entity_poly.entity_id
_entity_poly.type
_entity_poly.pdbx_seq_one_letter_code
_entity_poly.pdbx_strand_id
1 'polypeptide(L)'
;MKKRILIISQHFWPENFRISDIATGFVENDIEVDVLCGIPNYPNGIMPEGYGWFKNKKQDFNGVKVYRSWEILRKGNTSLRIFLNYISYPFFASFKVLSFLGKKYDAVFCYETSPVYMIFPAIVYSKLKRVPLTTYVLDLWPENLYSVLNIQNKFLRNLVKSTSHWHYKRCDKLIAMSPSLNDTLVRITGKSKEKVATIPQYCEKFYEQDIHNAQLEEKYKDYFKIVYAGNISPAQNVEVAVDAALLLKKDGIKDIKFIIVGDGMSKKDIEAYVEKQGVGEYFDFLGSKPVTDMPVYHTLADALFAPLAKSDDLGLTIPAKVTSYMAGGKPVLTCIDGEGSFVIEKAKAGLTAPSGDSKALYENIVKLYSMPKTEREEMGANARKYHFEYHSRDKVLQDLINFILD
;
A
#
# COMPACT_ATOMS: atom_id res chain seq x y z
N MET A 1 31.77 13.92 -0.46
CA MET A 1 31.68 12.44 -0.47
C MET A 1 30.21 12.08 -0.69
N LYS A 2 29.92 11.07 -1.50
CA LYS A 2 28.55 10.60 -1.66
C LYS A 2 28.00 10.10 -0.31
N LYS A 3 26.72 10.42 -0.03
CA LYS A 3 26.04 9.88 1.13
C LYS A 3 25.82 8.38 0.97
N ARG A 4 25.78 7.66 2.08
CA ARG A 4 25.62 6.20 2.07
C ARG A 4 24.57 5.74 3.06
N ILE A 5 23.59 4.97 2.61
CA ILE A 5 22.49 4.45 3.42
C ILE A 5 22.56 2.93 3.48
N LEU A 6 22.42 2.38 4.70
CA LEU A 6 22.14 0.96 4.91
C LEU A 6 20.63 0.77 5.04
N ILE A 7 20.02 0.09 4.08
CA ILE A 7 18.62 -0.32 4.13
C ILE A 7 18.51 -1.70 4.78
N ILE A 8 17.58 -1.84 5.72
CA ILE A 8 17.22 -3.12 6.33
C ILE A 8 15.73 -3.35 6.10
N SER A 9 15.42 -4.45 5.41
CA SER A 9 14.05 -4.89 5.14
C SER A 9 14.02 -6.40 5.00
N GLN A 10 13.03 -7.09 5.55
CA GLN A 10 12.94 -8.54 5.38
C GLN A 10 12.72 -8.89 3.90
N HIS A 11 11.87 -8.14 3.21
CA HIS A 11 11.53 -8.34 1.81
C HIS A 11 12.27 -7.36 0.90
N PHE A 12 12.76 -7.86 -0.22
CA PHE A 12 13.43 -7.08 -1.28
C PHE A 12 13.37 -7.85 -2.60
N TRP A 13 13.68 -7.17 -3.72
CA TRP A 13 13.76 -7.83 -5.03
C TRP A 13 14.40 -9.24 -4.94
N PRO A 14 13.86 -10.26 -5.65
CA PRO A 14 12.83 -10.23 -6.70
C PRO A 14 11.39 -10.26 -6.18
N GLU A 15 11.16 -10.13 -4.88
CA GLU A 15 9.81 -9.98 -4.34
C GLU A 15 9.27 -8.59 -4.68
N ASN A 16 7.97 -8.51 -4.98
CA ASN A 16 7.34 -7.27 -5.46
C ASN A 16 6.99 -6.33 -4.30
N PHE A 17 8.01 -5.75 -3.66
CA PHE A 17 7.86 -4.73 -2.63
C PHE A 17 8.46 -3.40 -3.09
N ARG A 18 7.79 -2.29 -2.78
CA ARG A 18 8.17 -0.93 -3.21
C ARG A 18 9.56 -0.51 -2.72
N ILE A 19 10.07 -1.14 -1.66
CA ILE A 19 11.43 -0.86 -1.17
C ILE A 19 12.50 -1.08 -2.25
N SER A 20 12.26 -1.96 -3.22
CA SER A 20 13.19 -2.18 -4.33
C SER A 20 13.28 -0.94 -5.23
N ASP A 21 12.15 -0.30 -5.51
CA ASP A 21 12.09 0.95 -6.27
C ASP A 21 12.61 2.14 -5.45
N ILE A 22 12.30 2.20 -4.15
CA ILE A 22 12.85 3.23 -3.25
C ILE A 22 14.39 3.16 -3.22
N ALA A 23 14.96 1.96 -3.09
CA ALA A 23 16.41 1.78 -3.05
C ALA A 23 17.07 2.20 -4.37
N THR A 24 16.45 1.86 -5.52
CA THR A 24 16.89 2.31 -6.84
C THR A 24 16.77 3.83 -6.96
N GLY A 25 15.66 4.41 -6.49
CA GLY A 25 15.45 5.86 -6.46
C GLY A 25 16.51 6.61 -5.64
N PHE A 26 17.00 6.02 -4.55
CA PHE A 26 18.12 6.62 -3.79
C PHE A 26 19.42 6.59 -4.61
N VAL A 27 19.68 5.52 -5.36
CA VAL A 27 20.85 5.47 -6.27
C VAL A 27 20.73 6.48 -7.40
N GLU A 28 19.54 6.67 -7.98
CA GLU A 28 19.24 7.69 -8.98
C GLU A 28 19.51 9.11 -8.45
N ASN A 29 19.38 9.32 -7.13
CA ASN A 29 19.69 10.58 -6.43
C ASN A 29 21.10 10.62 -5.84
N ASP A 30 22.05 9.89 -6.44
CA ASP A 30 23.48 9.93 -6.12
C ASP A 30 23.86 9.43 -4.71
N ILE A 31 23.03 8.55 -4.12
CA ILE A 31 23.25 7.92 -2.82
C ILE A 31 23.75 6.50 -3.02
N GLU A 32 24.81 6.10 -2.30
CA GLU A 32 25.24 4.71 -2.25
C GLU A 32 24.33 3.90 -1.32
N VAL A 33 23.80 2.78 -1.82
CA VAL A 33 22.83 1.95 -1.10
C VAL A 33 23.34 0.52 -0.95
N ASP A 34 23.43 0.07 0.29
CA ASP A 34 23.57 -1.34 0.65
C ASP A 34 22.25 -1.81 1.29
N VAL A 35 21.74 -2.98 0.88
CA VAL A 35 20.51 -3.57 1.44
C VAL A 35 20.84 -4.88 2.15
N LEU A 36 20.38 -5.03 3.40
CA LEU A 36 20.33 -6.31 4.11
C LEU A 36 18.88 -6.80 4.13
N CYS A 37 18.60 -7.92 3.47
CA CYS A 37 17.27 -8.50 3.38
C CYS A 37 17.27 -10.01 3.65
N GLY A 38 16.09 -10.63 3.65
CA GLY A 38 15.90 -12.08 3.74
C GLY A 38 16.17 -12.82 2.43
N ILE A 39 15.96 -14.13 2.44
CA ILE A 39 15.91 -14.96 1.25
C ILE A 39 14.51 -14.78 0.63
N PRO A 40 14.38 -14.50 -0.67
CA PRO A 40 13.06 -14.30 -1.27
C PRO A 40 12.22 -15.57 -1.18
N ASN A 41 11.03 -15.44 -0.62
CA ASN A 41 10.09 -16.55 -0.42
C ASN A 41 8.61 -16.10 -0.31
N TYR A 42 8.33 -14.82 -0.41
CA TYR A 42 6.98 -14.26 -0.38
C TYR A 42 6.34 -14.28 -1.78
N PRO A 43 5.02 -14.54 -1.93
CA PRO A 43 4.06 -14.82 -0.83
C PRO A 43 3.94 -16.32 -0.47
N ASN A 44 4.34 -17.23 -1.35
CA ASN A 44 4.00 -18.66 -1.30
C ASN A 44 4.97 -19.52 -0.47
N GLY A 45 6.00 -18.92 0.12
CA GLY A 45 7.03 -19.65 0.87
C GLY A 45 7.94 -20.51 -0.01
N ILE A 46 8.02 -20.21 -1.32
CA ILE A 46 8.84 -20.90 -2.32
C ILE A 46 9.95 -19.97 -2.76
N MET A 47 11.19 -20.46 -2.72
CA MET A 47 12.33 -19.70 -3.25
C MET A 47 12.24 -19.66 -4.77
N PRO A 48 12.42 -18.48 -5.40
CA PRO A 48 12.57 -18.38 -6.84
C PRO A 48 13.79 -19.16 -7.34
N GLU A 49 13.77 -19.53 -8.62
CA GLU A 49 14.93 -20.18 -9.27
C GLU A 49 16.19 -19.32 -9.12
N GLY A 50 17.32 -19.99 -8.93
CA GLY A 50 18.61 -19.33 -8.70
C GLY A 50 18.89 -18.91 -7.25
N TYR A 51 17.90 -18.89 -6.36
CA TYR A 51 18.06 -18.55 -4.95
C TYR A 51 18.22 -19.78 -4.06
N GLY A 52 18.84 -19.60 -2.89
CA GLY A 52 19.04 -20.69 -1.95
C GLY A 52 19.76 -20.24 -0.67
N TRP A 53 19.88 -21.16 0.29
CA TRP A 53 20.54 -20.91 1.56
C TRP A 53 21.99 -20.40 1.41
N PHE A 54 22.67 -20.81 0.33
CA PHE A 54 24.06 -20.43 0.03
C PHE A 54 24.22 -19.79 -1.37
N LYS A 55 23.13 -19.73 -2.17
CA LYS A 55 23.16 -19.14 -3.52
C LYS A 55 22.66 -17.69 -3.48
N ASN A 56 23.24 -16.85 -4.33
CA ASN A 56 22.87 -15.43 -4.52
C ASN A 56 22.79 -14.63 -3.20
N LYS A 57 23.73 -14.87 -2.28
CA LYS A 57 23.81 -14.18 -0.97
C LYS A 57 24.28 -12.74 -1.10
N LYS A 58 24.90 -12.38 -2.22
CA LYS A 58 25.33 -11.02 -2.57
C LYS A 58 25.07 -10.80 -4.04
N GLN A 59 24.37 -9.73 -4.37
CA GLN A 59 24.00 -9.36 -5.73
C GLN A 59 24.07 -7.84 -5.92
N ASP A 60 24.13 -7.39 -7.17
CA ASP A 60 23.85 -6.01 -7.54
C ASP A 60 22.46 -5.96 -8.21
N PHE A 61 21.66 -4.97 -7.84
CA PHE A 61 20.35 -4.69 -8.42
C PHE A 61 20.25 -3.20 -8.72
N ASN A 62 20.41 -2.82 -9.99
CA ASN A 62 20.34 -1.41 -10.44
C ASN A 62 21.26 -0.48 -9.61
N GLY A 63 22.49 -0.91 -9.31
CA GLY A 63 23.46 -0.17 -8.51
C GLY A 63 23.29 -0.32 -6.99
N VAL A 64 22.25 -1.02 -6.54
CA VAL A 64 22.02 -1.35 -5.13
C VAL A 64 22.75 -2.64 -4.78
N LYS A 65 23.62 -2.63 -3.75
CA LYS A 65 24.32 -3.83 -3.28
C LYS A 65 23.44 -4.59 -2.29
N VAL A 66 22.93 -5.74 -2.71
CA VAL A 66 22.00 -6.57 -1.93
C VAL A 66 22.76 -7.69 -1.21
N TYR A 67 22.53 -7.81 0.10
CA TYR A 67 23.07 -8.86 0.96
C TYR A 67 21.93 -9.60 1.64
N ARG A 68 21.92 -10.94 1.57
CA ARG A 68 20.84 -11.75 2.10
C ARG A 68 21.22 -12.48 3.37
N SER A 69 20.36 -12.34 4.37
CA SER A 69 20.37 -13.13 5.60
C SER A 69 19.68 -14.47 5.41
N TRP A 70 19.88 -15.40 6.28
CA TRP A 70 19.06 -16.60 6.38
C TRP A 70 17.73 -16.28 7.05
N GLU A 71 16.73 -17.08 6.73
CA GLU A 71 15.43 -17.10 7.39
C GLU A 71 14.72 -18.42 7.13
N ILE A 72 13.78 -18.80 7.97
CA ILE A 72 12.92 -19.96 7.77
C ILE A 72 11.82 -19.59 6.77
N LEU A 73 11.65 -20.39 5.72
CA LEU A 73 10.69 -20.10 4.67
C LEU A 73 9.23 -20.31 5.16
N ARG A 74 8.31 -19.54 4.60
CA ARG A 74 6.86 -19.62 4.86
C ARG A 74 6.18 -20.83 4.21
N LYS A 75 6.89 -21.86 3.84
CA LYS A 75 6.39 -23.00 3.07
C LYS A 75 5.04 -23.52 3.59
N GLY A 76 4.02 -23.50 2.72
CA GLY A 76 2.65 -23.91 3.03
C GLY A 76 1.85 -22.87 3.84
N ASN A 77 2.38 -21.70 4.14
CA ASN A 77 1.73 -20.57 4.83
C ASN A 77 0.97 -20.96 6.12
N THR A 78 1.43 -22.00 6.85
CA THR A 78 0.86 -22.34 8.14
C THR A 78 1.24 -21.29 9.19
N SER A 79 0.39 -21.05 10.19
CA SER A 79 0.64 -20.07 11.25
C SER A 79 1.99 -20.27 11.94
N LEU A 80 2.39 -21.53 12.19
CA LEU A 80 3.70 -21.86 12.76
C LEU A 80 4.86 -21.46 11.83
N ARG A 81 4.75 -21.72 10.53
CA ARG A 81 5.77 -21.38 9.55
C ARG A 81 5.91 -19.87 9.38
N ILE A 82 4.79 -19.15 9.36
CA ILE A 82 4.77 -17.69 9.34
C ILE A 82 5.45 -17.13 10.60
N PHE A 83 5.10 -17.66 11.78
CA PHE A 83 5.72 -17.25 13.03
C PHE A 83 7.24 -17.51 13.06
N LEU A 84 7.67 -18.69 12.63
CA LEU A 84 9.12 -19.02 12.55
C LEU A 84 9.84 -18.13 11.53
N ASN A 85 9.23 -17.80 10.40
CA ASN A 85 9.76 -16.85 9.44
C ASN A 85 9.95 -15.46 10.09
N TYR A 86 8.96 -14.98 10.82
CA TYR A 86 8.95 -13.68 11.51
C TYR A 86 10.04 -13.54 12.58
N ILE A 87 10.43 -14.62 13.25
CA ILE A 87 11.47 -14.58 14.28
C ILE A 87 12.85 -14.89 13.71
N SER A 88 12.94 -15.78 12.73
CA SER A 88 14.24 -16.23 12.21
C SER A 88 14.98 -15.15 11.42
N TYR A 89 14.25 -14.31 10.63
CA TYR A 89 14.90 -13.22 9.92
C TYR A 89 15.61 -12.24 10.87
N PRO A 90 14.96 -11.60 11.86
CA PRO A 90 15.66 -10.69 12.76
C PRO A 90 16.80 -11.36 13.52
N PHE A 91 16.67 -12.62 13.88
CA PHE A 91 17.74 -13.39 14.53
C PHE A 91 18.99 -13.50 13.63
N PHE A 92 18.87 -14.10 12.45
CA PHE A 92 20.01 -14.28 11.56
C PHE A 92 20.53 -12.96 10.98
N ALA A 93 19.65 -12.00 10.68
CA ALA A 93 20.04 -10.69 10.16
C ALA A 93 20.82 -9.89 11.20
N SER A 94 20.57 -10.07 12.51
CA SER A 94 21.32 -9.42 13.59
C SER A 94 22.78 -9.90 13.66
N PHE A 95 23.05 -11.17 13.34
CA PHE A 95 24.44 -11.64 13.17
C PHE A 95 25.02 -11.16 11.84
N LYS A 96 24.22 -11.20 10.76
CA LYS A 96 24.70 -10.78 9.45
C LYS A 96 25.07 -9.30 9.41
N VAL A 97 24.32 -8.43 10.12
CA VAL A 97 24.60 -6.99 10.17
C VAL A 97 25.98 -6.67 10.77
N LEU A 98 26.56 -7.53 11.60
CA LEU A 98 27.90 -7.36 12.15
C LEU A 98 28.98 -7.36 11.04
N SER A 99 28.73 -8.02 9.90
CA SER A 99 29.65 -7.99 8.76
C SER A 99 29.75 -6.62 8.08
N PHE A 100 28.85 -5.68 8.42
CA PHE A 100 28.87 -4.31 7.93
C PHE A 100 29.62 -3.33 8.86
N LEU A 101 30.12 -3.78 10.02
CA LEU A 101 30.78 -2.89 11.00
C LEU A 101 32.03 -2.19 10.44
N GLY A 102 32.70 -2.80 9.46
CA GLY A 102 33.86 -2.18 8.75
C GLY A 102 33.43 -1.09 7.73
N LYS A 103 32.15 -0.95 7.44
CA LYS A 103 31.63 0.06 6.51
C LYS A 103 31.15 1.29 7.28
N LYS A 104 31.16 2.45 6.61
CA LYS A 104 30.59 3.70 7.15
C LYS A 104 29.32 4.01 6.40
N TYR A 105 28.23 4.30 7.13
CA TYR A 105 26.96 4.80 6.58
C TYR A 105 26.60 6.10 7.29
N ASP A 106 25.90 6.99 6.56
CA ASP A 106 25.39 8.24 7.12
C ASP A 106 24.07 8.01 7.85
N ALA A 107 23.26 7.03 7.40
CA ALA A 107 22.00 6.66 8.02
C ALA A 107 21.70 5.16 7.85
N VAL A 108 20.86 4.64 8.75
CA VAL A 108 20.19 3.33 8.63
C VAL A 108 18.73 3.59 8.34
N PHE A 109 18.20 2.99 7.29
CA PHE A 109 16.79 3.08 6.91
C PHE A 109 16.15 1.69 7.01
N CYS A 110 15.12 1.55 7.83
CA CYS A 110 14.33 0.33 7.94
C CYS A 110 12.98 0.53 7.27
N TYR A 111 12.69 -0.30 6.27
CA TYR A 111 11.39 -0.34 5.60
C TYR A 111 10.56 -1.45 6.25
N GLU A 112 9.74 -1.05 7.22
CA GLU A 112 9.03 -1.98 8.08
C GLU A 112 7.65 -2.30 7.49
N THR A 113 7.54 -3.56 7.05
CA THR A 113 6.29 -4.23 6.73
C THR A 113 5.85 -5.07 7.94
N SER A 114 5.47 -6.31 7.76
CA SER A 114 5.25 -7.26 8.85
C SER A 114 6.34 -8.32 8.86
N PRO A 115 6.95 -8.61 10.01
CA PRO A 115 6.68 -8.19 11.39
C PRO A 115 7.53 -7.01 11.86
N VAL A 116 7.09 -6.29 12.89
CA VAL A 116 7.87 -5.22 13.54
C VAL A 116 9.27 -5.67 14.00
N TYR A 117 9.46 -6.94 14.29
CA TYR A 117 10.75 -7.52 14.73
C TYR A 117 11.86 -7.39 13.68
N MET A 118 11.53 -7.16 12.40
CA MET A 118 12.52 -6.88 11.35
C MET A 118 13.33 -5.60 11.60
N ILE A 119 12.88 -4.71 12.48
CA ILE A 119 13.61 -3.51 12.91
C ILE A 119 14.84 -3.88 13.77
N PHE A 120 14.84 -5.02 14.45
CA PHE A 120 15.86 -5.38 15.43
C PHE A 120 17.30 -5.34 14.88
N PRO A 121 17.64 -5.93 13.72
CA PRO A 121 18.98 -5.81 13.14
C PRO A 121 19.40 -4.36 12.85
N ALA A 122 18.44 -3.49 12.49
CA ALA A 122 18.69 -2.06 12.28
C ALA A 122 19.05 -1.37 13.60
N ILE A 123 18.35 -1.69 14.69
CA ILE A 123 18.64 -1.19 16.04
C ILE A 123 20.05 -1.65 16.47
N VAL A 124 20.41 -2.92 16.24
CA VAL A 124 21.73 -3.46 16.57
C VAL A 124 22.82 -2.65 15.86
N TYR A 125 22.73 -2.47 14.54
CA TYR A 125 23.73 -1.71 13.78
C TYR A 125 23.79 -0.25 14.22
N SER A 126 22.65 0.42 14.29
CA SER A 126 22.54 1.84 14.70
C SER A 126 23.22 2.09 16.04
N LYS A 127 22.98 1.23 17.04
CA LYS A 127 23.58 1.39 18.37
C LYS A 127 25.08 1.11 18.38
N LEU A 128 25.56 0.08 17.67
CA LEU A 128 26.99 -0.25 17.62
C LEU A 128 27.81 0.82 16.88
N LYS A 129 27.26 1.39 15.82
CA LYS A 129 27.96 2.39 14.98
C LYS A 129 27.60 3.84 15.31
N ARG A 130 26.62 4.06 16.19
CA ARG A 130 26.07 5.39 16.53
C ARG A 130 25.60 6.15 15.28
N VAL A 131 24.93 5.45 14.35
CA VAL A 131 24.36 5.99 13.12
C VAL A 131 22.85 6.12 13.31
N PRO A 132 22.20 7.25 12.92
CA PRO A 132 20.78 7.45 13.11
C PRO A 132 19.96 6.39 12.37
N LEU A 133 18.90 5.89 13.05
CA LEU A 133 17.95 4.92 12.51
C LEU A 133 16.62 5.60 12.24
N THR A 134 16.23 5.62 10.96
CA THR A 134 14.90 6.01 10.51
C THR A 134 14.11 4.76 10.09
N THR A 135 12.90 4.59 10.62
CA THR A 135 12.02 3.48 10.24
C THR A 135 10.75 4.00 9.56
N TYR A 136 10.46 3.49 8.37
CA TYR A 136 9.21 3.72 7.66
C TYR A 136 8.21 2.64 8.07
N VAL A 137 7.21 3.02 8.84
CA VAL A 137 6.19 2.12 9.39
C VAL A 137 5.04 2.01 8.37
N LEU A 138 4.88 0.84 7.80
CA LEU A 138 3.84 0.55 6.82
C LEU A 138 2.69 -0.23 7.44
N ASP A 139 3.02 -1.14 8.36
CA ASP A 139 2.08 -1.95 9.10
C ASP A 139 2.20 -1.66 10.59
N LEU A 140 1.14 -1.09 11.19
CA LEU A 140 1.16 -0.82 12.63
C LEU A 140 1.02 -2.13 13.42
N TRP A 141 2.06 -2.42 14.22
CA TRP A 141 2.07 -3.53 15.15
C TRP A 141 1.78 -3.07 16.58
N PRO A 142 1.03 -3.83 17.39
CA PRO A 142 0.63 -5.25 17.18
C PRO A 142 -0.74 -5.46 16.51
N GLU A 143 -1.45 -4.41 16.11
CA GLU A 143 -2.83 -4.48 15.65
C GLU A 143 -2.98 -5.47 14.48
N ASN A 144 -2.11 -5.39 13.48
CA ASN A 144 -2.10 -6.31 12.33
C ASN A 144 -1.88 -7.78 12.74
N LEU A 145 -1.11 -8.05 13.80
CA LEU A 145 -0.89 -9.43 14.26
C LEU A 145 -2.15 -10.04 14.88
N TYR A 146 -2.91 -9.23 15.61
CA TYR A 146 -4.11 -9.74 16.30
C TYR A 146 -5.16 -10.20 15.31
N SER A 147 -5.31 -9.52 14.18
CA SER A 147 -6.23 -9.92 13.11
C SER A 147 -5.77 -11.18 12.38
N VAL A 148 -4.45 -11.35 12.15
CA VAL A 148 -3.89 -12.49 11.40
C VAL A 148 -3.85 -13.78 12.23
N LEU A 149 -3.46 -13.70 13.52
CA LEU A 149 -3.24 -14.87 14.38
C LEU A 149 -4.39 -15.14 15.36
N ASN A 150 -5.45 -14.34 15.39
CA ASN A 150 -6.59 -14.44 16.31
C ASN A 150 -6.14 -14.63 17.78
N ILE A 151 -5.17 -13.86 18.23
CA ILE A 151 -4.60 -13.98 19.58
C ILE A 151 -5.60 -13.43 20.59
N GLN A 152 -6.23 -14.31 21.39
CA GLN A 152 -7.19 -13.91 22.42
C GLN A 152 -6.57 -13.81 23.82
N ASN A 153 -5.43 -14.45 24.06
CA ASN A 153 -4.77 -14.44 25.36
C ASN A 153 -4.22 -13.05 25.70
N LYS A 154 -4.75 -12.42 26.74
CA LYS A 154 -4.39 -11.05 27.19
C LYS A 154 -2.91 -10.89 27.53
N PHE A 155 -2.28 -11.91 28.11
CA PHE A 155 -0.85 -11.87 28.44
C PHE A 155 0.01 -11.83 27.16
N LEU A 156 -0.29 -12.69 26.18
CA LEU A 156 0.41 -12.68 24.89
C LEU A 156 0.19 -11.36 24.15
N ARG A 157 -1.03 -10.82 24.13
CA ARG A 157 -1.31 -9.52 23.54
C ARG A 157 -0.47 -8.40 24.19
N ASN A 158 -0.39 -8.36 25.51
CA ASN A 158 0.40 -7.36 26.21
C ASN A 158 1.90 -7.53 25.95
N LEU A 159 2.39 -8.74 25.87
CA LEU A 159 3.80 -9.03 25.53
C LEU A 159 4.14 -8.53 24.12
N VAL A 160 3.32 -8.89 23.12
CA VAL A 160 3.52 -8.44 21.73
C VAL A 160 3.42 -6.92 21.64
N LYS A 161 2.44 -6.30 22.31
CA LYS A 161 2.31 -4.85 22.39
C LYS A 161 3.55 -4.18 22.98
N SER A 162 4.03 -4.68 24.10
CA SER A 162 5.20 -4.12 24.78
C SER A 162 6.46 -4.24 23.91
N THR A 163 6.66 -5.39 23.27
CA THR A 163 7.82 -5.60 22.38
C THR A 163 7.72 -4.76 21.11
N SER A 164 6.52 -4.61 20.51
CA SER A 164 6.31 -3.73 19.34
C SER A 164 6.62 -2.27 19.66
N HIS A 165 6.04 -1.75 20.75
CA HIS A 165 6.31 -0.39 21.21
C HIS A 165 7.78 -0.16 21.55
N TRP A 166 8.47 -1.19 22.09
CA TRP A 166 9.91 -1.12 22.37
C TRP A 166 10.72 -0.89 21.09
N HIS A 167 10.38 -1.57 19.98
CA HIS A 167 11.06 -1.39 18.69
C HIS A 167 10.89 0.04 18.16
N TYR A 168 9.66 0.56 18.12
CA TYR A 168 9.40 1.93 17.67
C TYR A 168 10.10 2.99 18.54
N LYS A 169 10.13 2.80 19.85
CA LYS A 169 10.84 3.72 20.78
C LYS A 169 12.36 3.74 20.55
N ARG A 170 12.96 2.67 20.04
CA ARG A 170 14.40 2.56 19.78
C ARG A 170 14.85 3.19 18.45
N CYS A 171 13.95 3.46 17.54
CA CYS A 171 14.25 4.23 16.33
C CYS A 171 14.53 5.68 16.69
N ASP A 172 15.45 6.35 16.01
CA ASP A 172 15.72 7.77 16.22
C ASP A 172 14.65 8.63 15.56
N LYS A 173 14.22 8.23 14.36
CA LYS A 173 13.12 8.85 13.59
C LYS A 173 12.15 7.79 13.10
N LEU A 174 10.90 8.19 12.91
CA LEU A 174 9.84 7.36 12.34
C LEU A 174 9.18 8.07 11.16
N ILE A 175 8.70 7.31 10.20
CA ILE A 175 7.89 7.80 9.10
C ILE A 175 6.58 7.03 9.11
N ALA A 176 5.46 7.75 9.08
CA ALA A 176 4.11 7.25 8.95
C ALA A 176 3.57 7.50 7.54
N MET A 177 2.72 6.63 7.02
CA MET A 177 2.09 6.82 5.71
C MET A 177 0.94 7.83 5.70
N SER A 178 0.44 8.20 6.89
CA SER A 178 -0.73 9.05 7.05
C SER A 178 -0.65 9.90 8.33
N PRO A 179 -1.41 10.99 8.43
CA PRO A 179 -1.54 11.77 9.66
C PRO A 179 -2.02 10.96 10.87
N SER A 180 -3.03 10.12 10.72
CA SER A 180 -3.57 9.30 11.81
C SER A 180 -2.56 8.28 12.33
N LEU A 181 -1.76 7.68 11.44
CA LEU A 181 -0.66 6.79 11.84
C LEU A 181 0.46 7.58 12.52
N ASN A 182 0.76 8.80 12.07
CA ASN A 182 1.74 9.68 12.70
C ASN A 182 1.35 9.98 14.15
N ASP A 183 0.12 10.46 14.39
CA ASP A 183 -0.38 10.75 15.73
C ASP A 183 -0.33 9.51 16.64
N THR A 184 -0.62 8.34 16.09
CA THR A 184 -0.52 7.07 16.81
C THR A 184 0.93 6.75 17.19
N LEU A 185 1.89 6.92 16.26
CA LEU A 185 3.32 6.68 16.55
C LEU A 185 3.88 7.68 17.55
N VAL A 186 3.50 8.96 17.46
CA VAL A 186 3.84 9.98 18.47
C VAL A 186 3.33 9.57 19.86
N ARG A 187 2.06 9.16 19.96
CA ARG A 187 1.45 8.68 21.21
C ARG A 187 2.14 7.43 21.79
N ILE A 188 2.47 6.45 20.95
CA ILE A 188 3.13 5.20 21.36
C ILE A 188 4.56 5.45 21.84
N THR A 189 5.29 6.33 21.16
CA THR A 189 6.72 6.50 21.38
C THR A 189 7.08 7.64 22.31
N GLY A 190 6.20 8.64 22.45
CA GLY A 190 6.45 9.90 23.16
C GLY A 190 7.49 10.79 22.43
N LYS A 191 7.76 10.55 21.16
CA LYS A 191 8.68 11.37 20.37
C LYS A 191 8.06 12.72 20.02
N SER A 192 8.91 13.73 19.83
CA SER A 192 8.47 15.02 19.29
C SER A 192 8.01 14.87 17.83
N LYS A 193 7.12 15.76 17.40
CA LYS A 193 6.58 15.74 16.01
C LYS A 193 7.66 15.84 14.94
N GLU A 194 8.79 16.49 15.24
CA GLU A 194 9.93 16.59 14.31
C GLU A 194 10.65 15.25 14.08
N LYS A 195 10.46 14.30 15.00
CA LYS A 195 11.03 12.93 14.90
C LYS A 195 10.08 11.93 14.24
N VAL A 196 8.85 12.35 13.92
CA VAL A 196 7.86 11.49 13.26
C VAL A 196 7.30 12.25 12.05
N ALA A 197 7.78 11.93 10.86
CA ALA A 197 7.29 12.54 9.62
C ALA A 197 6.04 11.81 9.09
N THR A 198 5.21 12.52 8.35
CA THR A 198 4.17 11.92 7.51
C THR A 198 4.63 11.98 6.06
N ILE A 199 4.98 10.83 5.50
CA ILE A 199 5.37 10.69 4.10
C ILE A 199 4.54 9.54 3.53
N PRO A 200 3.56 9.81 2.63
CA PRO A 200 2.69 8.77 2.08
C PRO A 200 3.47 7.86 1.13
N GLN A 201 2.89 6.71 0.80
CA GLN A 201 3.40 5.92 -0.33
C GLN A 201 2.98 6.54 -1.66
N TYR A 202 3.87 6.46 -2.65
CA TYR A 202 3.58 6.85 -4.03
C TYR A 202 2.98 5.67 -4.81
N CYS A 203 2.40 5.96 -5.97
CA CYS A 203 2.09 4.94 -6.97
C CYS A 203 3.11 4.95 -8.11
N GLU A 204 3.07 3.92 -8.93
CA GLU A 204 3.95 3.76 -10.07
C GLU A 204 3.65 4.80 -11.15
N LYS A 205 4.70 5.35 -11.79
CA LYS A 205 4.58 6.43 -12.81
C LYS A 205 3.66 6.09 -13.99
N PHE A 206 3.46 4.83 -14.32
CA PHE A 206 2.57 4.47 -15.43
C PHE A 206 1.11 4.85 -15.16
N TYR A 207 0.68 4.99 -13.89
CA TYR A 207 -0.68 5.47 -13.56
C TYR A 207 -0.92 6.94 -13.92
N GLU A 208 0.14 7.72 -14.17
CA GLU A 208 0.06 9.12 -14.56
C GLU A 208 -0.29 9.31 -16.06
N GLN A 209 -0.32 8.20 -16.82
CA GLN A 209 -0.53 8.21 -18.26
C GLN A 209 -2.01 8.12 -18.60
N ASP A 210 -2.43 8.92 -19.58
CA ASP A 210 -3.74 8.81 -20.20
C ASP A 210 -3.60 7.90 -21.44
N ILE A 211 -4.14 6.67 -21.35
CA ILE A 211 -4.05 5.68 -22.44
C ILE A 211 -5.46 5.38 -22.94
N HIS A 212 -5.71 5.70 -24.20
CA HIS A 212 -7.00 5.52 -24.85
C HIS A 212 -7.10 4.14 -25.52
N ASN A 213 -8.27 3.53 -25.46
CA ASN A 213 -8.62 2.30 -26.18
C ASN A 213 -9.96 2.48 -26.90
N ALA A 214 -9.88 2.70 -28.22
CA ALA A 214 -11.07 3.00 -29.03
C ALA A 214 -12.15 1.90 -28.99
N GLN A 215 -11.77 0.63 -28.81
CA GLN A 215 -12.74 -0.48 -28.73
C GLN A 215 -13.52 -0.43 -27.39
N LEU A 216 -12.85 -0.15 -26.29
CA LEU A 216 -13.51 -0.01 -24.99
C LEU A 216 -14.33 1.27 -24.93
N GLU A 217 -13.82 2.38 -25.48
CA GLU A 217 -14.54 3.65 -25.53
C GLU A 217 -15.83 3.51 -26.33
N GLU A 218 -15.79 2.84 -27.50
CA GLU A 218 -16.99 2.57 -28.32
C GLU A 218 -17.96 1.61 -27.61
N LYS A 219 -17.46 0.57 -26.94
CA LYS A 219 -18.28 -0.39 -26.17
C LYS A 219 -19.11 0.30 -25.09
N TYR A 220 -18.52 1.28 -24.43
CA TYR A 220 -19.16 1.92 -23.24
C TYR A 220 -19.57 3.38 -23.49
N LYS A 221 -19.66 3.84 -24.72
CA LYS A 221 -19.94 5.24 -25.09
C LYS A 221 -21.24 5.79 -24.52
N ASP A 222 -22.27 4.94 -24.40
CA ASP A 222 -23.61 5.31 -23.96
C ASP A 222 -23.80 5.20 -22.44
N TYR A 223 -22.73 4.85 -21.69
CA TYR A 223 -22.80 4.63 -20.25
C TYR A 223 -21.94 5.64 -19.48
N PHE A 224 -22.40 5.99 -18.29
CA PHE A 224 -21.56 6.58 -17.25
C PHE A 224 -20.75 5.47 -16.58
N LYS A 225 -19.43 5.52 -16.72
CA LYS A 225 -18.52 4.43 -16.38
C LYS A 225 -17.92 4.62 -15.00
N ILE A 226 -18.26 3.73 -14.07
CA ILE A 226 -17.67 3.63 -12.73
C ILE A 226 -16.71 2.45 -12.74
N VAL A 227 -15.41 2.72 -12.67
CA VAL A 227 -14.39 1.68 -12.78
C VAL A 227 -13.82 1.33 -11.41
N TYR A 228 -13.84 0.04 -11.11
CA TYR A 228 -13.08 -0.56 -10.03
C TYR A 228 -11.91 -1.37 -10.61
N ALA A 229 -10.69 -1.15 -10.13
CA ALA A 229 -9.51 -1.91 -10.54
C ALA A 229 -8.73 -2.42 -9.32
N GLY A 230 -8.61 -3.74 -9.19
CA GLY A 230 -7.84 -4.35 -8.11
C GLY A 230 -8.32 -5.72 -7.64
N ASN A 231 -7.75 -6.17 -6.51
CA ASN A 231 -8.12 -7.44 -5.88
C ASN A 231 -9.57 -7.41 -5.37
N ILE A 232 -10.32 -8.49 -5.64
CA ILE A 232 -11.72 -8.66 -5.20
C ILE A 232 -11.72 -9.59 -3.99
N SER A 233 -11.72 -9.00 -2.78
CA SER A 233 -11.67 -9.72 -1.51
C SER A 233 -12.64 -9.12 -0.49
N PRO A 234 -12.96 -9.82 0.61
CA PRO A 234 -13.86 -9.28 1.65
C PRO A 234 -13.41 -7.93 2.19
N ALA A 235 -12.10 -7.69 2.32
CA ALA A 235 -11.55 -6.42 2.78
C ALA A 235 -11.84 -5.25 1.81
N GLN A 236 -12.11 -5.55 0.54
CA GLN A 236 -12.41 -4.52 -0.47
C GLN A 236 -13.90 -4.16 -0.53
N ASN A 237 -14.78 -4.99 0.00
CA ASN A 237 -16.23 -4.73 0.10
C ASN A 237 -16.88 -4.22 -1.21
N VAL A 238 -16.59 -4.88 -2.33
CA VAL A 238 -17.15 -4.50 -3.65
C VAL A 238 -18.66 -4.72 -3.70
N GLU A 239 -19.19 -5.55 -2.82
CA GLU A 239 -20.62 -5.86 -2.67
C GLU A 239 -21.48 -4.60 -2.46
N VAL A 240 -20.94 -3.56 -1.84
CA VAL A 240 -21.65 -2.29 -1.63
C VAL A 240 -22.11 -1.64 -2.94
N ALA A 241 -21.40 -1.89 -4.06
CA ALA A 241 -21.80 -1.42 -5.39
C ALA A 241 -23.05 -2.17 -5.90
N VAL A 242 -23.24 -3.44 -5.53
CA VAL A 242 -24.42 -4.23 -5.91
C VAL A 242 -25.65 -3.66 -5.22
N ASP A 243 -25.55 -3.31 -3.95
CA ASP A 243 -26.64 -2.69 -3.19
C ASP A 243 -26.97 -1.28 -3.71
N ALA A 244 -25.96 -0.50 -4.12
CA ALA A 244 -26.18 0.79 -4.77
C ALA A 244 -26.86 0.63 -6.14
N ALA A 245 -26.49 -0.39 -6.92
CA ALA A 245 -27.14 -0.69 -8.22
C ALA A 245 -28.61 -1.08 -8.08
N LEU A 246 -29.02 -1.71 -6.98
CA LEU A 246 -30.43 -1.95 -6.68
C LEU A 246 -31.22 -0.65 -6.55
N LEU A 247 -30.64 0.38 -5.94
CA LEU A 247 -31.27 1.69 -5.81
C LEU A 247 -31.35 2.39 -7.17
N LEU A 248 -30.27 2.32 -7.99
CA LEU A 248 -30.29 2.83 -9.36
C LEU A 248 -31.39 2.18 -10.20
N LYS A 249 -31.55 0.86 -10.10
CA LYS A 249 -32.59 0.10 -10.80
C LYS A 249 -33.99 0.54 -10.35
N LYS A 250 -34.18 0.71 -9.04
CA LYS A 250 -35.46 1.17 -8.48
C LYS A 250 -35.88 2.55 -9.03
N ASP A 251 -34.91 3.43 -9.21
CA ASP A 251 -35.13 4.78 -9.71
C ASP A 251 -35.10 4.86 -11.26
N GLY A 252 -34.93 3.72 -11.94
CA GLY A 252 -34.98 3.61 -13.40
C GLY A 252 -33.76 4.20 -14.12
N ILE A 253 -32.64 4.43 -13.44
CA ILE A 253 -31.40 4.95 -14.02
C ILE A 253 -30.63 3.77 -14.62
N LYS A 254 -30.54 3.67 -15.97
CA LYS A 254 -29.99 2.48 -16.66
C LYS A 254 -28.63 2.70 -17.32
N ASP A 255 -28.22 3.92 -17.51
CA ASP A 255 -27.03 4.32 -18.29
C ASP A 255 -25.77 4.40 -17.41
N ILE A 256 -25.75 3.70 -16.28
CA ILE A 256 -24.58 3.57 -15.41
C ILE A 256 -24.02 2.15 -15.52
N LYS A 257 -22.70 2.05 -15.67
CA LYS A 257 -22.00 0.78 -15.77
C LYS A 257 -20.86 0.70 -14.77
N PHE A 258 -20.89 -0.29 -13.89
CA PHE A 258 -19.75 -0.70 -13.08
C PHE A 258 -18.86 -1.64 -13.90
N ILE A 259 -17.64 -1.20 -14.17
CA ILE A 259 -16.63 -1.98 -14.89
C ILE A 259 -15.63 -2.50 -13.84
N ILE A 260 -15.65 -3.79 -13.57
CA ILE A 260 -14.87 -4.45 -12.53
C ILE A 260 -13.66 -5.13 -13.17
N VAL A 261 -12.47 -4.56 -12.95
CA VAL A 261 -11.19 -5.08 -13.46
C VAL A 261 -10.41 -5.69 -12.31
N GLY A 262 -10.26 -7.01 -12.33
CA GLY A 262 -9.55 -7.73 -11.28
C GLY A 262 -10.06 -9.13 -11.07
N ASP A 263 -9.45 -9.79 -10.08
CA ASP A 263 -9.82 -11.12 -9.63
C ASP A 263 -9.63 -11.22 -8.11
N GLY A 264 -10.08 -12.30 -7.51
CA GLY A 264 -9.91 -12.51 -6.08
C GLY A 264 -10.91 -13.49 -5.51
N MET A 265 -10.74 -13.77 -4.23
CA MET A 265 -11.50 -14.83 -3.54
C MET A 265 -13.01 -14.56 -3.47
N SER A 266 -13.45 -13.30 -3.46
CA SER A 266 -14.87 -12.92 -3.40
C SER A 266 -15.53 -12.75 -4.77
N LYS A 267 -14.81 -12.85 -5.89
CA LYS A 267 -15.35 -12.55 -7.22
C LYS A 267 -16.59 -13.38 -7.55
N LYS A 268 -16.51 -14.70 -7.37
CA LYS A 268 -17.64 -15.61 -7.67
C LYS A 268 -18.86 -15.32 -6.82
N ASP A 269 -18.65 -14.97 -5.56
CA ASP A 269 -19.75 -14.66 -4.63
C ASP A 269 -20.44 -13.35 -5.03
N ILE A 270 -19.65 -12.35 -5.49
CA ILE A 270 -20.18 -11.08 -5.98
C ILE A 270 -20.92 -11.26 -7.29
N GLU A 271 -20.39 -12.03 -8.25
CA GLU A 271 -21.08 -12.36 -9.51
C GLU A 271 -22.42 -13.04 -9.23
N ALA A 272 -22.45 -14.03 -8.34
CA ALA A 272 -23.68 -14.68 -7.92
C ALA A 272 -24.65 -13.73 -7.20
N TYR A 273 -24.12 -12.79 -6.41
CA TYR A 273 -24.94 -11.77 -5.76
C TYR A 273 -25.58 -10.80 -6.76
N VAL A 274 -24.84 -10.36 -7.76
CA VAL A 274 -25.33 -9.53 -8.88
C VAL A 274 -26.49 -10.22 -9.62
N GLU A 275 -26.33 -11.51 -9.94
CA GLU A 275 -27.39 -12.30 -10.61
C GLU A 275 -28.60 -12.46 -9.72
N LYS A 276 -28.42 -12.84 -8.46
CA LYS A 276 -29.49 -13.00 -7.47
C LYS A 276 -30.32 -11.73 -7.29
N GLN A 277 -29.68 -10.58 -7.30
CA GLN A 277 -30.34 -9.27 -7.18
C GLN A 277 -30.91 -8.75 -8.51
N GLY A 278 -30.63 -9.45 -9.62
CA GLY A 278 -31.12 -9.09 -10.94
C GLY A 278 -30.62 -7.73 -11.43
N VAL A 279 -29.37 -7.36 -11.08
CA VAL A 279 -28.72 -6.09 -11.49
C VAL A 279 -27.57 -6.32 -12.45
N GLY A 280 -27.52 -7.45 -13.14
CA GLY A 280 -26.47 -7.83 -14.08
C GLY A 280 -26.25 -6.80 -15.19
N GLU A 281 -27.30 -6.09 -15.61
CA GLU A 281 -27.20 -5.03 -16.63
C GLU A 281 -26.26 -3.88 -16.22
N TYR A 282 -26.01 -3.69 -14.92
CA TYR A 282 -25.11 -2.65 -14.39
C TYR A 282 -23.66 -3.07 -14.30
N PHE A 283 -23.32 -4.35 -14.44
CA PHE A 283 -21.97 -4.86 -14.17
C PHE A 283 -21.32 -5.53 -15.38
N ASP A 284 -20.05 -5.21 -15.60
CA ASP A 284 -19.15 -5.94 -16.48
C ASP A 284 -17.91 -6.38 -15.71
N PHE A 285 -17.70 -7.69 -15.56
CA PHE A 285 -16.51 -8.28 -14.92
C PHE A 285 -15.49 -8.65 -15.99
N LEU A 286 -14.39 -7.88 -16.08
CA LEU A 286 -13.37 -8.05 -17.13
C LEU A 286 -12.25 -9.01 -16.74
N GLY A 287 -12.27 -9.53 -15.50
CA GLY A 287 -11.21 -10.40 -14.98
C GLY A 287 -9.89 -9.68 -14.72
N SER A 288 -8.88 -10.48 -14.36
CA SER A 288 -7.53 -9.96 -14.11
C SER A 288 -6.88 -9.43 -15.37
N LYS A 289 -6.20 -8.30 -15.25
CA LYS A 289 -5.40 -7.67 -16.32
C LYS A 289 -4.01 -7.33 -15.76
N PRO A 290 -2.99 -7.24 -16.63
CA PRO A 290 -1.69 -6.71 -16.21
C PRO A 290 -1.81 -5.36 -15.55
N VAL A 291 -1.04 -5.11 -14.49
CA VAL A 291 -1.09 -3.84 -13.76
C VAL A 291 -0.72 -2.64 -14.65
N THR A 292 0.12 -2.86 -15.65
CA THR A 292 0.52 -1.87 -16.67
C THR A 292 -0.61 -1.43 -17.58
N ASP A 293 -1.70 -2.21 -17.66
CA ASP A 293 -2.86 -1.88 -18.48
C ASP A 293 -3.90 -1.03 -17.70
N MET A 294 -3.71 -0.86 -16.40
CA MET A 294 -4.67 -0.11 -15.56
C MET A 294 -4.90 1.32 -16.02
N PRO A 295 -3.91 2.08 -16.57
CA PRO A 295 -4.16 3.41 -17.11
C PRO A 295 -5.25 3.46 -18.18
N VAL A 296 -5.39 2.40 -18.99
CA VAL A 296 -6.48 2.32 -20.00
C VAL A 296 -7.85 2.39 -19.33
N TYR A 297 -8.03 1.66 -18.23
CA TYR A 297 -9.30 1.62 -17.50
C TYR A 297 -9.53 2.89 -16.69
N HIS A 298 -8.45 3.50 -16.16
CA HIS A 298 -8.55 4.80 -15.48
C HIS A 298 -8.96 5.89 -16.48
N THR A 299 -8.37 5.91 -17.68
CA THR A 299 -8.72 6.87 -18.74
C THR A 299 -10.16 6.71 -19.20
N LEU A 300 -10.65 5.47 -19.32
CA LEU A 300 -12.02 5.13 -19.71
C LEU A 300 -13.07 5.65 -18.72
N ALA A 301 -12.74 5.73 -17.42
CA ALA A 301 -13.67 5.99 -16.34
C ALA A 301 -14.24 7.42 -16.37
N ASP A 302 -15.53 7.57 -16.03
CA ASP A 302 -16.11 8.83 -15.60
C ASP A 302 -15.93 9.05 -14.09
N ALA A 303 -15.83 7.95 -13.31
CA ALA A 303 -15.42 7.94 -11.91
C ALA A 303 -14.66 6.65 -11.57
N LEU A 304 -13.67 6.75 -10.68
CA LEU A 304 -12.89 5.61 -10.17
C LEU A 304 -13.39 5.23 -8.78
N PHE A 305 -13.76 3.96 -8.59
CA PHE A 305 -14.44 3.49 -7.38
C PHE A 305 -13.48 2.76 -6.44
N ALA A 306 -13.37 3.25 -5.20
CA ALA A 306 -12.53 2.68 -4.16
C ALA A 306 -13.33 2.37 -2.90
N PRO A 307 -13.88 1.15 -2.75
CA PRO A 307 -14.50 0.71 -1.51
C PRO A 307 -13.50 0.02 -0.58
N LEU A 308 -13.83 -0.02 0.72
CA LEU A 308 -13.18 -0.84 1.75
C LEU A 308 -14.20 -1.29 2.80
N ALA A 309 -13.98 -2.47 3.36
CA ALA A 309 -14.74 -2.94 4.50
C ALA A 309 -14.45 -2.07 5.74
N LYS A 310 -15.44 -1.95 6.62
CA LYS A 310 -15.29 -1.22 7.87
C LYS A 310 -14.25 -1.90 8.77
N SER A 311 -13.21 -1.16 9.13
CA SER A 311 -12.15 -1.63 10.03
C SER A 311 -11.39 -0.43 10.59
N ASP A 312 -11.16 -0.43 11.90
CA ASP A 312 -10.40 0.63 12.57
C ASP A 312 -8.95 0.72 12.06
N ASP A 313 -8.36 -0.43 11.71
CA ASP A 313 -6.97 -0.49 11.22
C ASP A 313 -6.83 -0.02 9.77
N LEU A 314 -7.78 -0.39 8.90
CA LEU A 314 -7.76 0.01 7.49
C LEU A 314 -7.98 1.52 7.32
N GLY A 315 -8.70 2.16 8.24
CA GLY A 315 -8.93 3.60 8.23
C GLY A 315 -7.69 4.43 8.56
N LEU A 316 -6.65 3.84 9.15
CA LEU A 316 -5.42 4.57 9.51
C LEU A 316 -4.49 4.84 8.32
N THR A 317 -4.69 4.20 7.19
CA THR A 317 -3.79 4.31 6.04
C THR A 317 -4.54 4.75 4.77
N ILE A 318 -3.82 5.39 3.85
CA ILE A 318 -4.35 5.70 2.53
C ILE A 318 -4.20 4.45 1.66
N PRO A 319 -5.30 3.85 1.16
CA PRO A 319 -5.19 2.67 0.30
C PRO A 319 -4.44 2.99 -1.00
N ALA A 320 -3.56 2.08 -1.44
CA ALA A 320 -2.78 2.25 -2.68
C ALA A 320 -3.66 2.53 -3.92
N LYS A 321 -4.91 2.02 -3.91
CA LYS A 321 -5.90 2.27 -4.96
C LYS A 321 -6.29 3.75 -5.03
N VAL A 322 -6.44 4.42 -3.89
CA VAL A 322 -6.76 5.86 -3.84
C VAL A 322 -5.62 6.67 -4.47
N THR A 323 -4.37 6.37 -4.14
CA THR A 323 -3.22 7.10 -4.71
C THR A 323 -3.08 6.88 -6.22
N SER A 324 -3.29 5.64 -6.72
CA SER A 324 -3.25 5.35 -8.16
C SER A 324 -4.43 5.98 -8.92
N TYR A 325 -5.61 6.07 -8.32
CA TYR A 325 -6.76 6.72 -8.91
C TYR A 325 -6.59 8.24 -9.00
N MET A 326 -6.01 8.85 -7.98
CA MET A 326 -5.66 10.27 -8.02
C MET A 326 -4.64 10.58 -9.12
N ALA A 327 -3.65 9.71 -9.33
CA ALA A 327 -2.69 9.81 -10.44
C ALA A 327 -3.40 9.74 -11.80
N GLY A 328 -4.43 8.90 -11.94
CA GLY A 328 -5.24 8.77 -13.15
C GLY A 328 -6.08 10.01 -13.50
N GLY A 329 -6.23 10.97 -12.58
CA GLY A 329 -6.86 12.26 -12.87
C GLY A 329 -8.35 12.20 -13.20
N LYS A 330 -9.07 11.27 -12.57
CA LYS A 330 -10.54 11.15 -12.66
C LYS A 330 -11.17 11.40 -11.29
N PRO A 331 -12.45 11.78 -11.23
CA PRO A 331 -13.19 11.84 -9.97
C PRO A 331 -13.08 10.51 -9.22
N VAL A 332 -12.76 10.56 -7.93
CA VAL A 332 -12.66 9.36 -7.10
C VAL A 332 -13.92 9.25 -6.24
N LEU A 333 -14.61 8.13 -6.38
CA LEU A 333 -15.78 7.77 -5.58
C LEU A 333 -15.32 6.77 -4.50
N THR A 334 -15.30 7.19 -3.25
CA THR A 334 -14.90 6.30 -2.16
C THR A 334 -16.09 5.82 -1.35
N CYS A 335 -15.98 4.59 -0.82
CA CYS A 335 -16.82 4.06 0.25
C CYS A 335 -15.89 3.50 1.33
N ILE A 336 -15.21 4.41 2.05
CA ILE A 336 -14.08 4.13 2.96
C ILE A 336 -14.19 5.06 4.16
N ASP A 337 -13.94 4.54 5.36
CA ASP A 337 -13.74 5.37 6.56
C ASP A 337 -12.25 5.81 6.69
N GLY A 338 -12.01 6.96 7.29
CA GLY A 338 -10.67 7.43 7.66
C GLY A 338 -9.86 8.10 6.54
N GLU A 339 -8.54 7.83 6.51
CA GLU A 339 -7.56 8.59 5.72
C GLU A 339 -7.82 8.55 4.20
N GLY A 340 -8.37 7.45 3.68
CA GLY A 340 -8.68 7.34 2.26
C GLY A 340 -9.72 8.36 1.80
N SER A 341 -10.82 8.51 2.55
CA SER A 341 -11.85 9.52 2.27
C SER A 341 -11.37 10.93 2.60
N PHE A 342 -10.68 11.12 3.72
CA PHE A 342 -10.13 12.41 4.11
C PHE A 342 -9.24 13.04 3.02
N VAL A 343 -8.39 12.25 2.37
CA VAL A 343 -7.53 12.72 1.28
C VAL A 343 -8.35 13.18 0.08
N ILE A 344 -9.40 12.44 -0.30
CA ILE A 344 -10.28 12.79 -1.42
C ILE A 344 -11.05 14.10 -1.14
N GLU A 345 -11.56 14.26 0.07
CA GLU A 345 -12.26 15.49 0.49
C GLU A 345 -11.32 16.69 0.51
N LYS A 346 -10.16 16.53 1.14
CA LYS A 346 -9.12 17.57 1.24
C LYS A 346 -8.66 18.04 -0.13
N ALA A 347 -8.47 17.10 -1.06
CA ALA A 347 -8.07 17.40 -2.43
C ALA A 347 -9.23 17.94 -3.28
N LYS A 348 -10.48 17.85 -2.84
CA LYS A 348 -11.70 18.08 -3.67
C LYS A 348 -11.67 17.22 -4.94
N ALA A 349 -11.24 15.98 -4.79
CA ALA A 349 -10.93 15.07 -5.88
C ALA A 349 -12.09 14.11 -6.22
N GLY A 350 -13.22 14.24 -5.54
CA GLY A 350 -14.35 13.32 -5.72
C GLY A 350 -15.38 13.41 -4.60
N LEU A 351 -16.13 12.33 -4.42
CA LEU A 351 -17.17 12.21 -3.40
C LEU A 351 -16.92 11.00 -2.51
N THR A 352 -17.26 11.12 -1.22
CA THR A 352 -16.99 10.10 -0.21
C THR A 352 -18.27 9.60 0.43
N ALA A 353 -18.33 8.31 0.73
CA ALA A 353 -19.37 7.66 1.50
C ALA A 353 -18.74 6.86 2.65
N PRO A 354 -19.41 6.68 3.79
CA PRO A 354 -18.94 5.79 4.85
C PRO A 354 -18.81 4.35 4.36
N SER A 355 -17.89 3.61 4.97
CA SER A 355 -17.65 2.20 4.64
C SER A 355 -18.94 1.36 4.75
N GLY A 356 -19.34 0.70 3.66
CA GLY A 356 -20.53 -0.15 3.59
C GLY A 356 -21.86 0.59 3.48
N ASP A 357 -21.88 1.91 3.39
CA ASP A 357 -23.10 2.69 3.20
C ASP A 357 -23.48 2.79 1.71
N SER A 358 -24.25 1.79 1.26
CA SER A 358 -24.73 1.71 -0.13
C SER A 358 -25.68 2.83 -0.51
N LYS A 359 -26.42 3.40 0.45
CA LYS A 359 -27.32 4.52 0.19
C LYS A 359 -26.54 5.80 -0.07
N ALA A 360 -25.57 6.14 0.79
CA ALA A 360 -24.69 7.28 0.57
C ALA A 360 -23.86 7.12 -0.71
N LEU A 361 -23.41 5.90 -1.02
CA LEU A 361 -22.74 5.60 -2.29
C LEU A 361 -23.68 5.88 -3.48
N TYR A 362 -24.91 5.39 -3.45
CA TYR A 362 -25.92 5.65 -4.48
C TYR A 362 -26.16 7.16 -4.67
N GLU A 363 -26.38 7.91 -3.59
CA GLU A 363 -26.60 9.36 -3.65
C GLU A 363 -25.40 10.08 -4.32
N ASN A 364 -24.18 9.67 -4.01
CA ASN A 364 -22.97 10.20 -4.63
C ASN A 364 -22.85 9.83 -6.11
N ILE A 365 -23.23 8.61 -6.48
CA ILE A 365 -23.27 8.18 -7.89
C ILE A 365 -24.23 9.04 -8.69
N VAL A 366 -25.45 9.22 -8.21
CA VAL A 366 -26.47 10.06 -8.87
C VAL A 366 -25.99 11.50 -8.99
N LYS A 367 -25.35 12.03 -7.96
CA LYS A 367 -24.76 13.38 -7.97
C LYS A 367 -23.68 13.52 -9.04
N LEU A 368 -22.72 12.58 -9.13
CA LEU A 368 -21.68 12.60 -10.16
C LEU A 368 -22.26 12.41 -11.56
N TYR A 369 -23.24 11.52 -11.71
CA TYR A 369 -23.92 11.27 -12.98
C TYR A 369 -24.63 12.52 -13.51
N SER A 370 -25.33 13.26 -12.63
CA SER A 370 -26.06 14.48 -12.97
C SER A 370 -25.17 15.73 -13.10
N MET A 371 -23.92 15.64 -12.62
CA MET A 371 -23.00 16.78 -12.58
C MET A 371 -22.51 17.13 -14.00
N PRO A 372 -22.35 18.41 -14.34
CA PRO A 372 -21.73 18.84 -15.58
C PRO A 372 -20.34 18.19 -15.77
N LYS A 373 -20.02 17.83 -17.01
CA LYS A 373 -18.73 17.19 -17.34
C LYS A 373 -17.54 18.04 -16.88
N THR A 374 -17.64 19.36 -17.01
CA THR A 374 -16.60 20.32 -16.59
C THR A 374 -16.30 20.25 -15.09
N GLU A 375 -17.32 20.09 -14.24
CA GLU A 375 -17.12 19.97 -12.79
C GLU A 375 -16.46 18.63 -12.44
N ARG A 376 -16.80 17.53 -13.13
CA ARG A 376 -16.13 16.24 -12.96
C ARG A 376 -14.67 16.30 -13.41
N GLU A 377 -14.38 16.99 -14.53
CA GLU A 377 -13.02 17.23 -15.01
C GLU A 377 -12.20 18.06 -14.01
N GLU A 378 -12.81 19.04 -13.34
CA GLU A 378 -12.16 19.79 -12.26
C GLU A 378 -11.81 18.90 -11.08
N MET A 379 -12.71 17.99 -10.65
CA MET A 379 -12.37 17.01 -9.61
C MET A 379 -11.22 16.13 -10.01
N GLY A 380 -11.16 15.67 -11.25
CA GLY A 380 -10.05 14.88 -11.80
C GLY A 380 -8.74 15.67 -11.83
N ALA A 381 -8.78 16.93 -12.25
CA ALA A 381 -7.62 17.82 -12.24
C ALA A 381 -7.09 18.05 -10.81
N ASN A 382 -7.99 18.22 -9.83
CA ASN A 382 -7.65 18.36 -8.42
C ASN A 382 -7.00 17.08 -7.87
N ALA A 383 -7.52 15.89 -8.25
CA ALA A 383 -6.92 14.61 -7.89
C ALA A 383 -5.47 14.50 -8.39
N ARG A 384 -5.25 14.78 -9.68
CA ARG A 384 -3.91 14.74 -10.31
C ARG A 384 -2.96 15.79 -9.74
N LYS A 385 -3.45 17.00 -9.47
CA LYS A 385 -2.67 18.05 -8.81
C LYS A 385 -2.18 17.61 -7.44
N TYR A 386 -3.09 17.08 -6.60
CA TYR A 386 -2.76 16.58 -5.27
C TYR A 386 -1.78 15.41 -5.32
N HIS A 387 -1.95 14.51 -6.31
CA HIS A 387 -1.01 13.43 -6.54
C HIS A 387 0.42 13.96 -6.78
N PHE A 388 0.61 14.89 -7.71
CA PHE A 388 1.95 15.43 -8.00
C PHE A 388 2.54 16.21 -6.82
N GLU A 389 1.71 16.85 -6.01
CA GLU A 389 2.16 17.63 -4.85
C GLU A 389 2.60 16.75 -3.68
N TYR A 390 1.92 15.58 -3.47
CA TYR A 390 2.12 14.78 -2.25
C TYR A 390 2.46 13.31 -2.51
N HIS A 391 2.05 12.71 -3.61
CA HIS A 391 2.08 11.26 -3.84
C HIS A 391 2.91 10.84 -5.06
N SER A 392 3.52 11.77 -5.79
CA SER A 392 4.40 11.39 -6.91
C SER A 392 5.68 10.74 -6.41
N ARG A 393 6.22 9.78 -7.19
CA ARG A 393 7.45 9.06 -6.85
C ARG A 393 8.60 10.01 -6.52
N ASP A 394 8.81 11.02 -7.37
CA ASP A 394 9.95 11.92 -7.22
C ASP A 394 9.83 12.79 -5.96
N LYS A 395 8.63 13.28 -5.65
CA LYS A 395 8.35 14.04 -4.42
C LYS A 395 8.58 13.18 -3.17
N VAL A 396 8.01 11.98 -3.14
CA VAL A 396 8.13 11.08 -1.98
C VAL A 396 9.59 10.64 -1.77
N LEU A 397 10.32 10.32 -2.85
CA LEU A 397 11.74 9.97 -2.75
C LEU A 397 12.55 11.12 -2.18
N GLN A 398 12.30 12.36 -2.63
CA GLN A 398 13.00 13.54 -2.11
C GLN A 398 12.70 13.76 -0.63
N ASP A 399 11.44 13.62 -0.21
CA ASP A 399 11.04 13.75 1.19
C ASP A 399 11.67 12.67 2.07
N LEU A 400 11.73 11.41 1.59
CA LEU A 400 12.42 10.32 2.27
C LEU A 400 13.91 10.62 2.45
N ILE A 401 14.60 11.03 1.38
CA ILE A 401 16.03 11.35 1.40
C ILE A 401 16.32 12.47 2.40
N ASN A 402 15.57 13.57 2.31
CA ASN A 402 15.75 14.70 3.20
C ASN A 402 15.56 14.27 4.65
N PHE A 403 14.45 13.62 4.97
CA PHE A 403 14.15 13.22 6.35
C PHE A 403 15.11 12.17 6.91
N ILE A 404 15.62 11.25 6.08
CA ILE A 404 16.57 10.22 6.52
C ILE A 404 17.95 10.82 6.81
N LEU A 405 18.41 11.79 5.99
CA LEU A 405 19.77 12.30 6.04
C LEU A 405 19.94 13.59 6.87
N ASP A 406 18.85 14.29 7.22
CA ASP A 406 18.87 15.40 8.19
C ASP A 406 19.09 14.88 9.61
#